data_db1330cdb43de9e304ce08523f9eb2da
#
_entry.id   db1330cdb43de9e304ce08523f9eb2da
#
_cell.length_a   1.000
_cell.length_b   1.000
_cell.length_c   1.000
_cell.angle_alpha   90.00
_cell.angle_beta   90.00
_cell.angle_gamma   90.00
#
_symmetry.space_group_name_H-M   'P 1'
#
loop_
_entity.id
_entity.type
_entity.pdbx_description
1 polymer ?
#
loop_
_entity_poly.entity_id
_entity_poly.type
_entity_poly.pdbx_seq_one_letter_code
_entity_poly.pdbx_strand_id
1 'polypeptide(L)'
;MKSFARWILGRFPRTWLQRLANLLLPFLDFYYRGNRYTDPINGKSYRSFLPYGYVKIRPNALSPGTLSLERHRLIWLYLQRETDFFKTSAKVLHMAPEKAFMTRLSKMNHLDYTTCDLESPLAEVKDDICDLPFAGASFDWILCNHVLEHIPNDTKAMQELYRVLKPGGKALLQVPLDSSRAETFEDNSITDKAERTKVFGQYDHVRVYGKDYFNKLRQTGFELSEIQFGKSLSEAERLRYAVTKDEYIPLCMRPTQDRK
;
A
#
# COMPACT_ATOMS: atom_id res chain seq x y z
N MET A 1 2.41 -21.14 20.82
CA MET A 1 3.17 -20.37 19.82
C MET A 1 2.70 -18.91 19.65
N LYS A 2 1.37 -18.62 19.62
CA LYS A 2 0.85 -17.23 19.45
C LYS A 2 1.24 -16.25 20.58
N SER A 3 1.39 -16.71 21.81
CA SER A 3 1.76 -15.88 22.97
C SER A 3 3.25 -15.52 22.98
N PHE A 4 4.12 -16.42 22.57
CA PHE A 4 5.56 -16.21 22.51
C PHE A 4 5.98 -15.23 21.38
N ALA A 5 5.37 -15.34 20.21
CA ALA A 5 5.61 -14.40 19.12
C ALA A 5 5.14 -12.98 19.48
N ARG A 6 3.98 -12.85 20.14
CA ARG A 6 3.45 -11.56 20.62
C ARG A 6 4.32 -10.95 21.73
N TRP A 7 4.89 -11.77 22.60
CA TRP A 7 5.83 -11.36 23.65
C TRP A 7 7.15 -10.83 23.06
N ILE A 8 7.71 -11.52 22.03
CA ILE A 8 8.92 -11.06 21.31
C ILE A 8 8.64 -9.73 20.59
N LEU A 9 7.54 -9.61 19.86
CA LEU A 9 7.20 -8.41 19.09
C LEU A 9 6.99 -7.16 19.97
N GLY A 10 6.56 -7.34 21.23
CA GLY A 10 6.38 -6.24 22.18
C GLY A 10 7.65 -5.81 22.94
N ARG A 11 8.72 -6.61 22.91
CA ARG A 11 9.91 -6.39 23.77
C ARG A 11 11.15 -5.91 23.01
N PHE A 12 11.19 -6.06 21.68
CA PHE A 12 12.33 -5.66 20.88
C PHE A 12 12.04 -4.42 20.03
N PRO A 13 12.99 -3.47 19.89
CA PRO A 13 12.85 -2.33 19.01
C PRO A 13 12.53 -2.76 17.56
N ARG A 14 11.64 -2.03 16.89
CA ARG A 14 11.24 -2.31 15.49
C ARG A 14 12.44 -2.47 14.55
N THR A 15 13.49 -1.69 14.75
CA THR A 15 14.76 -1.77 13.99
C THR A 15 15.46 -3.11 14.14
N TRP A 16 15.43 -3.70 15.32
CA TRP A 16 16.05 -5.01 15.58
C TRP A 16 15.26 -6.15 14.93
N LEU A 17 13.93 -6.09 15.05
CA LEU A 17 13.03 -7.04 14.39
C LEU A 17 13.16 -6.97 12.86
N GLN A 18 13.34 -5.78 12.30
CA GLN A 18 13.58 -5.59 10.87
C GLN A 18 14.94 -6.17 10.43
N ARG A 19 16.00 -5.99 11.22
CA ARG A 19 17.32 -6.60 10.95
C ARG A 19 17.25 -8.11 10.98
N LEU A 20 16.60 -8.68 11.98
CA LEU A 20 16.41 -10.13 12.09
C LEU A 20 15.56 -10.67 10.93
N ALA A 21 14.48 -9.99 10.57
CA ALA A 21 13.67 -10.33 9.40
C ALA A 21 14.51 -10.31 8.10
N ASN A 22 15.40 -9.33 7.95
CA ASN A 22 16.30 -9.24 6.80
C ASN A 22 17.27 -10.41 6.72
N LEU A 23 17.80 -10.89 7.84
CA LEU A 23 18.66 -12.06 7.91
C LEU A 23 17.92 -13.37 7.61
N LEU A 24 16.66 -13.47 8.04
CA LEU A 24 15.84 -14.67 7.85
C LEU A 24 15.19 -14.74 6.47
N LEU A 25 15.02 -13.61 5.79
CA LEU A 25 14.35 -13.55 4.49
C LEU A 25 14.99 -14.48 3.43
N PRO A 26 16.32 -14.52 3.21
CA PRO A 26 16.93 -15.41 2.23
C PRO A 26 16.68 -16.89 2.54
N PHE A 27 16.66 -17.24 3.83
CA PHE A 27 16.35 -18.61 4.27
C PHE A 27 14.87 -18.95 4.00
N LEU A 28 13.95 -18.06 4.32
CA LEU A 28 12.52 -18.24 4.03
C LEU A 28 12.29 -18.31 2.52
N ASP A 29 12.92 -17.42 1.73
CA ASP A 29 12.86 -17.43 0.27
C ASP A 29 13.27 -18.79 -0.29
N PHE A 30 14.38 -19.36 0.22
CA PHE A 30 14.85 -20.67 -0.21
C PHE A 30 13.96 -21.82 0.28
N TYR A 31 13.62 -21.85 1.57
CA TYR A 31 12.86 -22.93 2.20
C TYR A 31 11.45 -23.09 1.60
N TYR A 32 10.79 -21.98 1.24
CA TYR A 32 9.45 -22.01 0.67
C TYR A 32 9.41 -22.16 -0.85
N ARG A 33 10.53 -22.29 -1.55
CA ARG A 33 10.54 -22.49 -3.00
C ARG A 33 9.66 -23.64 -3.45
N GLY A 34 9.06 -23.48 -4.62
CA GLY A 34 8.14 -24.42 -5.24
C GLY A 34 7.50 -23.80 -6.48
N ASN A 35 6.39 -24.36 -6.95
CA ASN A 35 5.75 -23.97 -8.22
C ASN A 35 4.28 -23.59 -8.12
N ARG A 36 3.71 -23.57 -6.89
CA ARG A 36 2.27 -23.37 -6.69
C ARG A 36 1.86 -21.90 -6.74
N TYR A 37 2.59 -21.02 -6.06
CA TYR A 37 2.32 -19.59 -5.98
C TYR A 37 3.49 -18.82 -6.58
N THR A 38 3.21 -17.74 -7.30
CA THR A 38 4.23 -16.86 -7.88
C THR A 38 4.10 -15.46 -7.30
N ASP A 39 5.21 -14.91 -6.81
CA ASP A 39 5.27 -13.50 -6.43
C ASP A 39 5.72 -12.68 -7.66
N PRO A 40 4.84 -11.87 -8.25
CA PRO A 40 5.16 -11.11 -9.46
C PRO A 40 6.22 -10.03 -9.22
N ILE A 41 6.43 -9.59 -7.96
CA ILE A 41 7.40 -8.55 -7.63
C ILE A 41 8.84 -9.05 -7.80
N ASN A 42 9.13 -10.30 -7.43
CA ASN A 42 10.45 -10.89 -7.59
C ASN A 42 10.55 -11.95 -8.69
N GLY A 43 9.41 -12.34 -9.29
CA GLY A 43 9.33 -13.37 -10.33
C GLY A 43 9.52 -14.80 -9.84
N LYS A 44 9.67 -15.03 -8.52
CA LYS A 44 9.92 -16.35 -7.95
C LYS A 44 8.63 -17.07 -7.59
N SER A 45 8.70 -18.41 -7.61
CA SER A 45 7.59 -19.28 -7.24
C SER A 45 7.86 -20.04 -5.95
N TYR A 46 6.77 -20.33 -5.22
CA TYR A 46 6.78 -20.90 -3.88
C TYR A 46 5.73 -22.00 -3.74
N ARG A 47 5.99 -22.98 -2.85
CA ARG A 47 5.03 -24.03 -2.51
C ARG A 47 3.84 -23.51 -1.68
N SER A 48 4.07 -22.48 -0.87
CA SER A 48 3.05 -21.76 -0.12
C SER A 48 3.56 -20.35 0.23
N PHE A 49 2.63 -19.41 0.45
CA PHE A 49 2.93 -18.17 1.13
C PHE A 49 2.65 -18.29 2.63
N LEU A 50 3.18 -17.37 3.42
CA LEU A 50 2.99 -17.32 4.86
C LEU A 50 1.59 -16.78 5.20
N PRO A 51 1.00 -17.24 6.33
CA PRO A 51 -0.25 -16.63 6.82
C PRO A 51 0.01 -15.22 7.37
N TYR A 52 -0.97 -14.32 7.21
CA TYR A 52 -0.90 -12.95 7.71
C TYR A 52 -2.27 -12.41 8.12
N GLY A 53 -2.30 -11.54 9.14
CA GLY A 53 -3.47 -10.78 9.59
C GLY A 53 -3.46 -10.52 11.09
N TYR A 54 -4.04 -9.39 11.51
CA TYR A 54 -4.17 -9.00 12.91
C TYR A 54 -5.45 -9.59 13.55
N VAL A 55 -6.59 -9.32 12.95
CA VAL A 55 -7.91 -9.77 13.42
C VAL A 55 -8.25 -11.11 12.78
N LYS A 56 -8.18 -11.20 11.47
CA LYS A 56 -8.42 -12.42 10.70
C LYS A 56 -7.15 -12.87 10.00
N ILE A 57 -6.64 -14.04 10.38
CA ILE A 57 -5.48 -14.64 9.72
C ILE A 57 -5.92 -15.20 8.36
N ARG A 58 -5.29 -14.72 7.29
CA ARG A 58 -5.47 -15.21 5.93
C ARG A 58 -4.33 -16.18 5.58
N PRO A 59 -4.62 -17.40 5.10
CA PRO A 59 -3.60 -18.30 4.60
C PRO A 59 -3.01 -17.75 3.27
N ASN A 60 -1.76 -18.06 2.98
CA ASN A 60 -1.06 -17.68 1.75
C ASN A 60 -1.09 -16.18 1.42
N ALA A 61 -1.08 -15.34 2.45
CA ALA A 61 -1.18 -13.89 2.29
C ALA A 61 0.18 -13.20 2.05
N LEU A 62 1.22 -13.62 2.78
CA LEU A 62 2.52 -12.94 2.82
C LEU A 62 3.57 -13.73 2.06
N SER A 63 4.15 -13.13 1.01
CA SER A 63 5.24 -13.74 0.25
C SER A 63 6.49 -13.93 1.11
N PRO A 64 7.10 -15.13 1.13
CA PRO A 64 8.32 -15.37 1.90
C PRO A 64 9.56 -14.67 1.33
N GLY A 65 9.54 -14.25 0.07
CA GLY A 65 10.70 -13.62 -0.57
C GLY A 65 10.69 -12.10 -0.58
N THR A 66 9.51 -11.47 -0.62
CA THR A 66 9.41 -10.01 -0.69
C THR A 66 8.67 -9.40 0.50
N LEU A 67 7.98 -10.23 1.29
CA LEU A 67 6.99 -9.81 2.29
C LEU A 67 5.81 -9.04 1.68
N SER A 68 5.54 -9.25 0.39
CA SER A 68 4.36 -8.67 -0.26
C SER A 68 3.08 -9.34 0.23
N LEU A 69 2.05 -8.53 0.43
CA LEU A 69 0.68 -8.97 0.66
C LEU A 69 -0.10 -9.05 -0.66
N GLU A 70 -1.32 -9.56 -0.61
CA GLU A 70 -2.22 -9.73 -1.75
C GLU A 70 -2.38 -8.43 -2.55
N ARG A 71 -2.62 -7.30 -1.86
CA ARG A 71 -2.77 -5.96 -2.46
C ARG A 71 -1.51 -5.49 -3.18
N HIS A 72 -0.31 -5.75 -2.62
CA HIS A 72 0.95 -5.35 -3.25
C HIS A 72 1.16 -6.09 -4.56
N ARG A 73 0.88 -7.39 -4.59
CA ARG A 73 0.98 -8.20 -5.81
C ARG A 73 -0.04 -7.80 -6.86
N LEU A 74 -1.25 -7.44 -6.42
CA LEU A 74 -2.32 -6.96 -7.30
C LEU A 74 -1.96 -5.61 -7.95
N ILE A 75 -1.48 -4.64 -7.15
CA ILE A 75 -0.99 -3.34 -7.65
C ILE A 75 0.19 -3.54 -8.61
N TRP A 76 1.15 -4.40 -8.27
CA TRP A 76 2.29 -4.67 -9.13
C TRP A 76 1.89 -5.23 -10.49
N LEU A 77 0.99 -6.22 -10.51
CA LEU A 77 0.44 -6.78 -11.75
C LEU A 77 -0.32 -5.73 -12.56
N TYR A 78 -1.11 -4.90 -11.90
CA TYR A 78 -1.82 -3.79 -12.55
C TYR A 78 -0.85 -2.80 -13.19
N LEU A 79 0.13 -2.32 -12.46
CA LEU A 79 1.16 -1.40 -12.98
C LEU A 79 1.91 -2.00 -14.17
N GLN A 80 2.19 -3.30 -14.12
CA GLN A 80 2.92 -4.01 -15.16
C GLN A 80 2.12 -4.24 -16.44
N ARG A 81 0.81 -4.50 -16.32
CA ARG A 81 -0.01 -4.93 -17.45
C ARG A 81 -0.82 -3.80 -18.07
N GLU A 82 -1.31 -2.86 -17.24
CA GLU A 82 -2.29 -1.86 -17.63
C GLU A 82 -1.72 -0.44 -17.69
N THR A 83 -0.43 -0.26 -17.37
CA THR A 83 0.20 1.05 -17.36
C THR A 83 1.58 1.03 -18.00
N ASP A 84 2.12 2.22 -18.22
CA ASP A 84 3.48 2.44 -18.71
C ASP A 84 4.51 2.65 -17.57
N PHE A 85 4.10 2.48 -16.30
CA PHE A 85 4.90 2.78 -15.10
C PHE A 85 6.33 2.18 -15.15
N PHE A 86 6.47 0.94 -15.61
CA PHE A 86 7.76 0.26 -15.69
C PHE A 86 8.52 0.49 -17.01
N LYS A 87 7.97 1.29 -17.95
CA LYS A 87 8.51 1.47 -19.30
C LYS A 87 9.02 2.88 -19.56
N THR A 88 8.48 3.86 -18.84
CA THR A 88 8.77 5.29 -19.06
C THR A 88 9.56 5.87 -17.89
N SER A 89 10.38 6.88 -18.16
CA SER A 89 11.02 7.63 -17.09
C SER A 89 9.99 8.46 -16.34
N ALA A 90 10.03 8.41 -15.01
CA ALA A 90 9.06 9.09 -14.17
C ALA A 90 9.67 9.49 -12.81
N LYS A 91 9.20 10.63 -12.27
CA LYS A 91 9.41 10.99 -10.87
C LYS A 91 8.31 10.37 -10.02
N VAL A 92 8.70 9.54 -9.06
CA VAL A 92 7.78 8.74 -8.23
C VAL A 92 7.92 9.13 -6.77
N LEU A 93 6.83 9.52 -6.13
CA LEU A 93 6.73 9.65 -4.69
C LEU A 93 6.07 8.41 -4.10
N HIS A 94 6.71 7.77 -3.13
CA HIS A 94 6.14 6.63 -2.41
C HIS A 94 5.97 6.99 -0.94
N MET A 95 4.72 7.20 -0.52
CA MET A 95 4.36 7.48 0.86
C MET A 95 4.35 6.19 1.69
N ALA A 96 4.87 6.25 2.92
CA ALA A 96 4.98 5.11 3.82
C ALA A 96 5.54 3.84 3.12
N PRO A 97 6.76 3.88 2.58
CA PRO A 97 7.24 2.93 1.59
C PRO A 97 7.23 1.49 2.09
N GLU A 98 6.48 0.64 1.40
CA GLU A 98 6.48 -0.79 1.65
C GLU A 98 7.75 -1.44 1.09
N LYS A 99 8.41 -2.22 1.93
CA LYS A 99 9.67 -2.92 1.56
C LYS A 99 9.53 -3.74 0.27
N ALA A 100 8.35 -4.32 0.04
CA ALA A 100 8.08 -5.12 -1.15
C ALA A 100 8.31 -4.35 -2.45
N PHE A 101 7.83 -3.09 -2.52
CA PHE A 101 8.01 -2.20 -3.67
C PHE A 101 9.38 -1.51 -3.64
N MET A 102 9.74 -0.91 -2.49
CA MET A 102 10.95 -0.13 -2.35
C MET A 102 12.19 -0.89 -2.84
N THR A 103 12.35 -2.17 -2.46
CA THR A 103 13.51 -3.00 -2.85
C THR A 103 13.66 -3.16 -4.37
N ARG A 104 12.58 -3.02 -5.12
CA ARG A 104 12.57 -3.13 -6.59
C ARG A 104 12.62 -1.77 -7.27
N LEU A 105 11.77 -0.84 -6.84
CA LEU A 105 11.64 0.48 -7.47
C LEU A 105 12.92 1.30 -7.33
N SER A 106 13.61 1.24 -6.18
CA SER A 106 14.89 1.92 -5.95
C SER A 106 16.04 1.45 -6.85
N LYS A 107 15.87 0.33 -7.57
CA LYS A 107 16.88 -0.21 -8.50
C LYS A 107 16.55 0.06 -9.97
N MET A 108 15.46 0.75 -10.24
CA MET A 108 15.01 1.06 -11.60
C MET A 108 15.57 2.42 -12.01
N ASN A 109 16.63 2.44 -12.82
CA ASN A 109 17.36 3.66 -13.21
C ASN A 109 16.50 4.69 -14.00
N HIS A 110 15.36 4.28 -14.55
CA HIS A 110 14.43 5.17 -15.24
C HIS A 110 13.47 5.89 -14.29
N LEU A 111 13.42 5.49 -13.01
CA LEU A 111 12.60 6.14 -11.99
C LEU A 111 13.47 7.07 -11.12
N ASP A 112 13.06 8.34 -11.04
CA ASP A 112 13.50 9.25 -9.99
C ASP A 112 12.62 9.00 -8.77
N TYR A 113 13.07 8.06 -7.90
CA TYR A 113 12.26 7.45 -6.87
C TYR A 113 12.55 8.05 -5.49
N THR A 114 11.58 8.76 -4.94
CA THR A 114 11.63 9.39 -3.62
C THR A 114 10.65 8.70 -2.67
N THR A 115 11.07 8.45 -1.44
CA THR A 115 10.25 7.89 -0.38
C THR A 115 10.02 8.91 0.73
N CYS A 116 8.78 8.99 1.25
CA CYS A 116 8.42 9.92 2.32
C CYS A 116 7.55 9.23 3.38
N ASP A 117 7.86 9.47 4.66
CA ASP A 117 7.09 8.99 5.80
C ASP A 117 7.47 9.79 7.05
N LEU A 118 6.54 9.98 7.97
CA LEU A 118 6.77 10.76 9.18
C LEU A 118 7.82 10.13 10.11
N GLU A 119 7.76 8.81 10.31
CA GLU A 119 8.54 8.09 11.33
C GLU A 119 9.40 6.95 10.78
N SER A 120 9.07 6.42 9.61
CA SER A 120 9.73 5.22 9.09
C SER A 120 11.22 5.46 8.83
N PRO A 121 12.12 4.61 9.35
CA PRO A 121 13.54 4.68 9.02
C PRO A 121 13.86 4.26 7.59
N LEU A 122 12.86 3.76 6.85
CA LEU A 122 13.00 3.35 5.45
C LEU A 122 12.80 4.52 4.49
N ALA A 123 12.16 5.60 4.94
CA ALA A 123 11.92 6.78 4.12
C ALA A 123 13.17 7.67 4.03
N GLU A 124 13.41 8.19 2.84
CA GLU A 124 14.48 9.13 2.54
C GLU A 124 14.15 10.53 3.08
N VAL A 125 12.88 10.95 2.90
CA VAL A 125 12.34 12.20 3.43
C VAL A 125 11.45 11.89 4.62
N LYS A 126 11.65 12.61 5.72
CA LYS A 126 10.81 12.48 6.93
C LYS A 126 9.97 13.72 7.07
N ASP A 127 8.70 13.59 6.70
CA ASP A 127 7.77 14.71 6.78
C ASP A 127 6.32 14.25 6.87
N ASP A 128 5.43 15.19 7.23
CA ASP A 128 4.00 14.95 7.36
C ASP A 128 3.33 14.98 5.97
N ILE A 129 2.53 13.97 5.69
CA ILE A 129 1.71 13.90 4.47
C ILE A 129 0.75 15.09 4.34
N CYS A 130 0.40 15.74 5.45
CA CYS A 130 -0.45 16.93 5.46
C CYS A 130 0.30 18.22 5.14
N ASP A 131 1.64 18.22 5.06
CA ASP A 131 2.46 19.37 4.72
C ASP A 131 3.76 18.93 4.02
N LEU A 132 3.63 18.42 2.79
CA LEU A 132 4.73 17.81 2.05
C LEU A 132 5.77 18.86 1.63
N PRO A 133 7.09 18.61 1.85
CA PRO A 133 8.18 19.56 1.60
C PRO A 133 8.54 19.67 0.11
N PHE A 134 7.66 19.25 -0.78
CA PHE A 134 7.88 19.26 -2.22
C PHE A 134 7.12 20.40 -2.89
N ALA A 135 7.72 20.95 -3.94
CA ALA A 135 7.05 21.93 -4.78
C ALA A 135 5.78 21.33 -5.44
N GLY A 136 4.82 22.17 -5.77
CA GLY A 136 3.65 21.72 -6.55
C GLY A 136 4.06 21.15 -7.90
N ALA A 137 3.30 20.18 -8.41
CA ALA A 137 3.53 19.56 -9.72
C ALA A 137 4.94 18.96 -9.88
N SER A 138 5.43 18.26 -8.84
CA SER A 138 6.78 17.67 -8.82
C SER A 138 6.84 16.24 -9.34
N PHE A 139 5.78 15.44 -9.14
CA PHE A 139 5.79 13.99 -9.37
C PHE A 139 4.87 13.56 -10.51
N ASP A 140 5.33 12.58 -11.30
CA ASP A 140 4.54 11.95 -12.35
C ASP A 140 3.65 10.84 -11.77
N TRP A 141 4.14 10.15 -10.72
CA TRP A 141 3.42 9.10 -10.01
C TRP A 141 3.51 9.26 -8.50
N ILE A 142 2.41 8.94 -7.82
CA ILE A 142 2.37 8.79 -6.36
C ILE A 142 1.85 7.41 -6.00
N LEU A 143 2.54 6.72 -5.09
CA LEU A 143 2.10 5.50 -4.44
C LEU A 143 1.82 5.82 -2.97
N CYS A 144 0.56 5.70 -2.54
CA CYS A 144 0.12 5.94 -1.17
C CYS A 144 -0.89 4.86 -0.78
N ASN A 145 -0.37 3.76 -0.23
CA ASN A 145 -1.15 2.57 0.04
C ASN A 145 -1.28 2.35 1.54
N HIS A 146 -2.51 2.27 2.05
CA HIS A 146 -2.79 2.04 3.47
C HIS A 146 -2.09 3.06 4.38
N VAL A 147 -2.29 4.34 4.08
CA VAL A 147 -1.77 5.49 4.84
C VAL A 147 -2.91 6.36 5.37
N LEU A 148 -3.88 6.70 4.51
CA LEU A 148 -4.90 7.70 4.81
C LEU A 148 -5.83 7.31 5.97
N GLU A 149 -6.01 6.02 6.23
CA GLU A 149 -6.75 5.51 7.39
C GLU A 149 -6.10 5.83 8.73
N HIS A 150 -4.82 6.19 8.74
CA HIS A 150 -4.06 6.59 9.92
C HIS A 150 -4.04 8.11 10.14
N ILE A 151 -4.37 8.90 9.11
CA ILE A 151 -4.19 10.35 9.10
C ILE A 151 -5.45 11.05 9.62
N PRO A 152 -5.39 11.79 10.75
CA PRO A 152 -6.58 12.47 11.27
C PRO A 152 -7.24 13.43 10.27
N ASN A 153 -6.46 14.19 9.52
CA ASN A 153 -6.97 15.08 8.47
C ASN A 153 -6.67 14.51 7.08
N ASP A 154 -7.42 13.50 6.66
CA ASP A 154 -7.26 12.84 5.37
C ASP A 154 -7.51 13.80 4.18
N THR A 155 -8.41 14.76 4.35
CA THR A 155 -8.70 15.77 3.31
C THR A 155 -7.47 16.63 3.03
N LYS A 156 -6.75 17.08 4.08
CA LYS A 156 -5.53 17.85 3.91
C LYS A 156 -4.44 17.01 3.24
N ALA A 157 -4.29 15.73 3.65
CA ALA A 157 -3.35 14.82 3.03
C ALA A 157 -3.65 14.61 1.53
N MET A 158 -4.94 14.38 1.16
CA MET A 158 -5.34 14.25 -0.25
C MET A 158 -5.05 15.53 -1.05
N GLN A 159 -5.27 16.72 -0.46
CA GLN A 159 -4.95 18.00 -1.10
C GLN A 159 -3.45 18.18 -1.34
N GLU A 160 -2.59 17.77 -0.40
CA GLU A 160 -1.14 17.80 -0.57
C GLU A 160 -0.67 16.82 -1.64
N LEU A 161 -1.21 15.60 -1.66
CA LEU A 161 -0.92 14.63 -2.73
C LEU A 161 -1.34 15.17 -4.10
N TYR A 162 -2.51 15.83 -4.17
CA TYR A 162 -2.96 16.50 -5.41
C TYR A 162 -2.02 17.64 -5.81
N ARG A 163 -1.61 18.48 -4.86
CA ARG A 163 -0.72 19.64 -5.09
C ARG A 163 0.62 19.23 -5.70
N VAL A 164 1.24 18.17 -5.14
CA VAL A 164 2.57 17.72 -5.57
C VAL A 164 2.55 16.87 -6.83
N LEU A 165 1.38 16.32 -7.22
CA LEU A 165 1.21 15.57 -8.45
C LEU A 165 1.17 16.51 -9.65
N LYS A 166 1.87 16.19 -10.75
CA LYS A 166 1.84 16.96 -11.99
C LYS A 166 0.47 16.89 -12.67
N PRO A 167 0.06 17.92 -13.44
CA PRO A 167 -1.06 17.77 -14.38
C PRO A 167 -0.81 16.58 -15.31
N GLY A 168 -1.82 15.70 -15.45
CA GLY A 168 -1.70 14.40 -16.13
C GLY A 168 -1.00 13.30 -15.33
N GLY A 169 -0.43 13.63 -14.17
CA GLY A 169 0.18 12.65 -13.26
C GLY A 169 -0.86 11.72 -12.63
N LYS A 170 -0.39 10.57 -12.16
CA LYS A 170 -1.23 9.48 -11.63
C LYS A 170 -0.85 9.15 -10.20
N ALA A 171 -1.85 8.87 -9.36
CA ALA A 171 -1.65 8.44 -7.98
C ALA A 171 -2.47 7.18 -7.69
N LEU A 172 -1.86 6.19 -7.06
CA LEU A 172 -2.55 5.05 -6.46
C LEU A 172 -2.77 5.37 -4.98
N LEU A 173 -4.02 5.61 -4.60
CA LEU A 173 -4.41 5.98 -3.24
C LEU A 173 -5.28 4.86 -2.64
N GLN A 174 -4.64 3.73 -2.31
CA GLN A 174 -5.34 2.56 -1.79
C GLN A 174 -5.52 2.64 -0.29
N VAL A 175 -6.72 2.30 0.17
CA VAL A 175 -7.10 2.18 1.59
C VAL A 175 -7.84 0.87 1.82
N PRO A 176 -7.89 0.35 3.07
CA PRO A 176 -8.79 -0.75 3.42
C PRO A 176 -10.24 -0.23 3.33
N LEU A 177 -10.92 -0.59 2.23
CA LEU A 177 -12.28 -0.17 1.95
C LEU A 177 -13.27 -1.25 2.43
N ASP A 178 -14.23 -0.86 3.29
CA ASP A 178 -15.39 -1.69 3.57
C ASP A 178 -16.50 -1.40 2.56
N SER A 179 -16.56 -2.21 1.50
CA SER A 179 -17.54 -2.06 0.43
C SER A 179 -19.00 -2.30 0.84
N SER A 180 -19.25 -2.83 2.04
CA SER A 180 -20.59 -2.97 2.60
C SER A 180 -21.14 -1.67 3.17
N ARG A 181 -20.23 -0.70 3.49
CA ARG A 181 -20.59 0.62 4.01
C ARG A 181 -20.76 1.63 2.87
N ALA A 182 -21.83 2.41 2.94
CA ALA A 182 -22.02 3.56 2.05
C ALA A 182 -21.11 4.72 2.47
N GLU A 183 -20.97 4.94 3.77
CA GLU A 183 -20.27 6.07 4.37
C GLU A 183 -19.09 5.61 5.24
N THR A 184 -18.03 6.42 5.25
CA THR A 184 -16.88 6.26 6.13
C THR A 184 -17.32 6.40 7.58
N PHE A 185 -16.89 5.47 8.40
CA PHE A 185 -17.06 5.55 9.85
C PHE A 185 -15.81 6.11 10.50
N GLU A 186 -15.98 7.19 11.25
CA GLU A 186 -14.93 7.87 11.99
C GLU A 186 -15.46 8.29 13.37
N ASP A 187 -14.67 8.04 14.42
CA ASP A 187 -14.99 8.49 15.77
C ASP A 187 -13.71 8.89 16.50
N ASN A 188 -13.49 10.19 16.61
CA ASN A 188 -12.33 10.78 17.24
C ASN A 188 -12.30 10.63 18.77
N SER A 189 -13.40 10.22 19.40
CA SER A 189 -13.46 9.94 20.83
C SER A 189 -12.76 8.63 21.21
N ILE A 190 -12.62 7.71 20.25
CA ILE A 190 -11.95 6.43 20.44
C ILE A 190 -10.43 6.62 20.37
N THR A 191 -9.80 6.70 21.54
CA THR A 191 -8.34 6.90 21.69
C THR A 191 -7.60 5.66 22.18
N ASP A 192 -8.30 4.74 22.85
CA ASP A 192 -7.71 3.49 23.34
C ASP A 192 -7.33 2.54 22.21
N LYS A 193 -6.10 2.01 22.25
CA LYS A 193 -5.55 1.13 21.21
C LYS A 193 -6.30 -0.19 21.02
N ALA A 194 -6.79 -0.77 22.11
CA ALA A 194 -7.54 -2.03 22.03
C ALA A 194 -8.94 -1.79 21.45
N GLU A 195 -9.56 -0.68 21.81
CA GLU A 195 -10.84 -0.26 21.26
C GLU A 195 -10.72 0.09 19.78
N ARG A 196 -9.70 0.87 19.36
CA ARG A 196 -9.39 1.11 17.93
C ARG A 196 -9.24 -0.19 17.15
N THR A 197 -8.51 -1.16 17.70
CA THR A 197 -8.34 -2.47 17.05
C THR A 197 -9.68 -3.17 16.85
N LYS A 198 -10.59 -3.08 17.82
CA LYS A 198 -11.92 -3.70 17.75
C LYS A 198 -12.82 -2.99 16.73
N VAL A 199 -12.80 -1.66 16.71
CA VAL A 199 -13.71 -0.82 15.93
C VAL A 199 -13.20 -0.59 14.52
N PHE A 200 -11.93 -0.24 14.35
CA PHE A 200 -11.31 0.13 13.07
C PHE A 200 -10.44 -0.99 12.46
N GLY A 201 -10.26 -2.11 13.17
CA GLY A 201 -9.48 -3.26 12.67
C GLY A 201 -7.99 -3.21 12.99
N GLN A 202 -7.44 -2.05 13.39
CA GLN A 202 -6.05 -1.87 13.79
C GLN A 202 -5.92 -0.78 14.86
N TYR A 203 -4.88 -0.87 15.72
CA TYR A 203 -4.71 -0.01 16.90
C TYR A 203 -4.41 1.47 16.59
N ASP A 204 -3.96 1.77 15.40
CA ASP A 204 -3.55 3.10 14.90
C ASP A 204 -4.44 3.62 13.77
N HIS A 205 -5.48 2.88 13.36
CA HIS A 205 -6.51 3.41 12.49
C HIS A 205 -7.39 4.40 13.23
N VAL A 206 -7.84 5.43 12.53
CA VAL A 206 -8.77 6.45 13.03
C VAL A 206 -10.13 6.40 12.31
N ARG A 207 -10.23 5.60 11.24
CA ARG A 207 -11.47 5.41 10.46
C ARG A 207 -11.53 4.06 9.74
N VAL A 208 -12.74 3.72 9.31
CA VAL A 208 -13.03 2.68 8.34
C VAL A 208 -13.69 3.32 7.14
N TYR A 209 -13.00 3.33 6.00
CA TYR A 209 -13.55 3.91 4.77
C TYR A 209 -14.70 3.11 4.20
N GLY A 210 -15.79 3.83 3.88
CA GLY A 210 -16.91 3.36 3.07
C GLY A 210 -16.75 3.76 1.59
N LYS A 211 -17.79 3.54 0.78
CA LYS A 211 -17.80 3.88 -0.65
C LYS A 211 -17.70 5.38 -0.94
N ASP A 212 -18.07 6.23 0.01
CA ASP A 212 -17.92 7.68 -0.04
C ASP A 212 -16.45 8.13 -0.17
N TYR A 213 -15.47 7.25 0.14
CA TYR A 213 -14.06 7.50 -0.10
C TYR A 213 -13.77 7.92 -1.53
N PHE A 214 -14.42 7.30 -2.49
CA PHE A 214 -14.29 7.67 -3.90
C PHE A 214 -14.77 9.09 -4.19
N ASN A 215 -15.82 9.53 -3.51
CA ASN A 215 -16.31 10.90 -3.63
C ASN A 215 -15.36 11.91 -2.97
N LYS A 216 -14.73 11.57 -1.83
CA LYS A 216 -13.70 12.42 -1.20
C LYS A 216 -12.54 12.66 -2.17
N LEU A 217 -12.08 11.63 -2.89
CA LEU A 217 -11.02 11.76 -3.90
C LEU A 217 -11.45 12.67 -5.05
N ARG A 218 -12.68 12.53 -5.57
CA ARG A 218 -13.20 13.42 -6.63
C ARG A 218 -13.35 14.87 -6.15
N GLN A 219 -13.79 15.08 -4.92
CA GLN A 219 -13.93 16.41 -4.31
C GLN A 219 -12.57 17.11 -4.13
N THR A 220 -11.48 16.36 -3.97
CA THR A 220 -10.13 16.91 -3.96
C THR A 220 -9.68 17.45 -5.34
N GLY A 221 -10.37 17.05 -6.42
CA GLY A 221 -10.09 17.47 -7.80
C GLY A 221 -9.56 16.35 -8.69
N PHE A 222 -9.35 15.15 -8.19
CA PHE A 222 -8.89 14.02 -8.98
C PHE A 222 -9.96 13.53 -9.96
N GLU A 223 -9.53 13.17 -11.16
CA GLU A 223 -10.25 12.23 -12.02
C GLU A 223 -9.96 10.82 -11.52
N LEU A 224 -11.01 10.09 -11.12
CA LEU A 224 -10.89 8.81 -10.44
C LEU A 224 -11.37 7.66 -11.32
N SER A 225 -10.53 6.63 -11.44
CA SER A 225 -10.90 5.30 -11.94
C SER A 225 -10.92 4.30 -10.79
N GLU A 226 -12.09 3.71 -10.53
CA GLU A 226 -12.32 2.71 -9.46
C GLU A 226 -12.01 1.31 -10.02
N ILE A 227 -10.75 0.93 -10.05
CA ILE A 227 -10.29 -0.27 -10.74
C ILE A 227 -10.40 -1.48 -9.83
N GLN A 228 -11.05 -2.54 -10.30
CA GLN A 228 -11.07 -3.86 -9.69
C GLN A 228 -10.30 -4.85 -10.58
N PHE A 229 -9.00 -4.66 -10.69
CA PHE A 229 -8.14 -5.43 -11.60
C PHE A 229 -8.19 -6.94 -11.33
N GLY A 230 -8.43 -7.36 -10.07
CA GLY A 230 -8.63 -8.77 -9.75
C GLY A 230 -9.77 -9.45 -10.51
N LYS A 231 -10.77 -8.68 -10.99
CA LYS A 231 -11.88 -9.21 -11.81
C LYS A 231 -11.46 -9.53 -13.24
N SER A 232 -10.47 -8.86 -13.80
CA SER A 232 -9.94 -9.14 -15.14
C SER A 232 -9.02 -10.36 -15.17
N LEU A 233 -8.50 -10.79 -14.02
CA LEU A 233 -7.67 -11.98 -13.90
C LEU A 233 -8.53 -13.25 -13.89
N SER A 234 -8.06 -14.30 -14.59
CA SER A 234 -8.63 -15.63 -14.49
C SER A 234 -8.52 -16.17 -13.06
N GLU A 235 -9.35 -17.15 -12.69
CA GLU A 235 -9.26 -17.80 -11.38
C GLU A 235 -7.89 -18.45 -11.16
N ALA A 236 -7.34 -19.08 -12.18
CA ALA A 236 -6.00 -19.68 -12.15
C ALA A 236 -4.90 -18.64 -11.86
N GLU A 237 -4.99 -17.44 -12.44
CA GLU A 237 -4.05 -16.35 -12.15
C GLU A 237 -4.22 -15.81 -10.74
N ARG A 238 -5.45 -15.59 -10.28
CA ARG A 238 -5.69 -15.15 -8.89
C ARG A 238 -5.12 -16.14 -7.88
N LEU A 239 -5.32 -17.45 -8.10
CA LEU A 239 -4.73 -18.50 -7.27
C LEU A 239 -3.20 -18.48 -7.36
N ARG A 240 -2.65 -18.40 -8.57
CA ARG A 240 -1.20 -18.40 -8.79
C ARG A 240 -0.50 -17.24 -8.12
N TYR A 241 -1.06 -16.03 -8.20
CA TYR A 241 -0.48 -14.83 -7.59
C TYR A 241 -0.98 -14.59 -6.16
N ALA A 242 -1.88 -15.44 -5.67
CA ALA A 242 -2.56 -15.29 -4.37
C ALA A 242 -3.07 -13.86 -4.17
N VAL A 243 -3.90 -13.38 -5.10
CA VAL A 243 -4.51 -12.05 -5.08
C VAL A 243 -6.03 -12.16 -4.98
N THR A 244 -6.67 -11.12 -4.45
CA THR A 244 -8.13 -11.05 -4.27
C THR A 244 -8.82 -10.54 -5.52
N LYS A 245 -10.09 -10.93 -5.70
CA LYS A 245 -10.91 -10.54 -6.85
C LYS A 245 -11.44 -9.11 -6.73
N ASP A 246 -11.89 -8.74 -5.54
CA ASP A 246 -12.75 -7.57 -5.33
C ASP A 246 -12.01 -6.37 -4.73
N GLU A 247 -10.68 -6.45 -4.58
CA GLU A 247 -9.84 -5.36 -4.11
C GLU A 247 -9.89 -4.18 -5.09
N TYR A 248 -10.12 -2.98 -4.56
CA TYR A 248 -10.08 -1.76 -5.35
C TYR A 248 -8.66 -1.21 -5.45
N ILE A 249 -8.32 -0.72 -6.63
CA ILE A 249 -7.13 0.10 -6.90
C ILE A 249 -7.65 1.47 -7.35
N PRO A 250 -7.81 2.45 -6.44
CA PRO A 250 -8.20 3.80 -6.80
C PRO A 250 -7.07 4.47 -7.59
N LEU A 251 -7.20 4.57 -8.90
CA LEU A 251 -6.29 5.32 -9.74
C LEU A 251 -6.82 6.74 -9.89
N CYS A 252 -6.14 7.67 -9.25
CA CYS A 252 -6.39 9.09 -9.29
C CYS A 252 -5.50 9.75 -10.36
N MET A 253 -6.05 10.62 -11.19
CA MET A 253 -5.30 11.43 -12.14
C MET A 253 -5.55 12.90 -11.86
N ARG A 254 -4.49 13.71 -11.82
CA ARG A 254 -4.67 15.16 -11.84
C ARG A 254 -4.98 15.61 -13.27
N PRO A 255 -6.10 16.31 -13.53
CA PRO A 255 -6.43 16.82 -14.86
C PRO A 255 -5.29 17.62 -15.48
N THR A 256 -5.14 17.55 -16.81
CA THR A 256 -4.13 18.34 -17.55
C THR A 256 -4.48 19.84 -17.63
N GLN A 257 -5.76 20.16 -17.47
CA GLN A 257 -6.24 21.53 -17.31
C GLN A 257 -7.05 21.58 -16.02
N ASP A 258 -6.71 22.49 -15.12
CA ASP A 258 -7.53 22.73 -13.94
C ASP A 258 -8.93 23.14 -14.42
N ARG A 259 -9.97 22.42 -13.97
CA ARG A 259 -11.35 22.79 -14.28
C ARG A 259 -11.59 24.18 -13.69
N LYS A 260 -11.80 25.16 -14.59
CA LYS A 260 -12.18 26.54 -14.22
C LYS A 260 -13.52 26.55 -13.50
#